data_29d98f193bbe7511cc473a5181feb29d
#
_entry.id   29d98f193bbe7511cc473a5181feb29d
#
_cell.length_a   1.000
_cell.length_b   1.000
_cell.length_c   1.000
_cell.angle_alpha   90.00
_cell.angle_beta   90.00
_cell.angle_gamma   90.00
#
_symmetry.space_group_name_H-M   'P 1'
#
loop_
_entity.id
_entity.type
_entity.pdbx_description
1 polymer ?
#
loop_
_entity_poly.entity_id
_entity_poly.type
_entity_poly.pdbx_seq_one_letter_code
_entity_poly.pdbx_strand_id
1 'polypeptide(L)'
;MTLAPDEDLMLQVRDGAGETLGVLFDRYQTPLFNFYSKLTSDRALSEDLVQEVFLRILKYRQSYRPGTPFRAWVYRIARNTRIDHFRKFPPQTALEPEMLPPFLPTDSAVEQQEIELLQRALQQLPEEKREILLLSRFQELKYEEIAALLGCELNTVRTRIHRALQDLREAFHQLARGTMLKKAEAAAAENIPPRGARHEL
;
A
#
# COMPACT_ATOMS: atom_id res chain seq x y z
N MET A 1 3.25 -8.69 29.67
CA MET A 1 2.77 -9.92 29.02
C MET A 1 3.34 -9.92 27.61
N THR A 2 4.24 -10.85 27.31
CA THR A 2 4.79 -10.99 25.95
C THR A 2 3.68 -11.52 25.05
N LEU A 3 3.33 -10.77 24.01
CA LEU A 3 2.34 -11.22 23.02
C LEU A 3 2.88 -12.47 22.31
N ALA A 4 2.05 -13.53 22.21
CA ALA A 4 2.45 -14.75 21.51
C ALA A 4 2.88 -14.43 20.06
N PRO A 5 3.94 -15.09 19.54
CA PRO A 5 4.33 -14.97 18.13
C PRO A 5 3.20 -15.35 17.18
N ASP A 6 3.16 -14.69 16.01
CA ASP A 6 2.11 -14.92 15.02
C ASP A 6 2.14 -16.37 14.48
N GLU A 7 3.32 -16.95 14.43
CA GLU A 7 3.55 -18.35 14.05
C GLU A 7 2.85 -19.31 15.00
N ASP A 8 2.98 -19.08 16.31
CA ASP A 8 2.36 -19.90 17.35
C ASP A 8 0.84 -19.75 17.33
N LEU A 9 0.35 -18.53 17.15
CA LEU A 9 -1.09 -18.27 16.99
C LEU A 9 -1.65 -19.00 15.77
N MET A 10 -0.94 -18.96 14.62
CA MET A 10 -1.38 -19.65 13.43
C MET A 10 -1.35 -21.17 13.56
N LEU A 11 -0.40 -21.72 14.29
CA LEU A 11 -0.40 -23.17 14.60
C LEU A 11 -1.62 -23.56 15.44
N GLN A 12 -2.02 -22.74 16.41
CA GLN A 12 -3.24 -22.95 17.18
C GLN A 12 -4.50 -22.90 16.29
N VAL A 13 -4.58 -21.93 15.37
CA VAL A 13 -5.68 -21.85 14.38
C VAL A 13 -5.71 -23.09 13.49
N ARG A 14 -4.53 -23.59 13.05
CA ARG A 14 -4.43 -24.82 12.28
C ARG A 14 -5.00 -26.00 13.05
N ASP A 15 -4.69 -26.10 14.33
CA ASP A 15 -5.04 -27.22 15.19
C ASP A 15 -6.48 -27.11 15.76
N GLY A 16 -7.23 -26.08 15.36
CA GLY A 16 -8.68 -25.97 15.61
C GLY A 16 -9.10 -24.87 16.58
N ALA A 17 -8.17 -24.13 17.20
CA ALA A 17 -8.48 -22.98 18.06
C ALA A 17 -8.88 -21.76 17.23
N GLY A 18 -10.12 -21.76 16.72
CA GLY A 18 -10.62 -20.71 15.81
C GLY A 18 -10.66 -19.32 16.44
N GLU A 19 -10.84 -19.22 17.75
CA GLU A 19 -10.83 -17.98 18.51
C GLU A 19 -9.48 -17.24 18.43
N THR A 20 -8.38 -18.00 18.28
CA THR A 20 -7.03 -17.43 18.13
C THR A 20 -6.88 -16.63 16.83
N LEU A 21 -7.70 -16.90 15.82
CA LEU A 21 -7.72 -16.13 14.58
C LEU A 21 -8.14 -14.67 14.82
N GLY A 22 -8.98 -14.39 15.82
CA GLY A 22 -9.35 -13.03 16.18
C GLY A 22 -8.14 -12.17 16.54
N VAL A 23 -7.15 -12.74 17.23
CA VAL A 23 -5.91 -12.03 17.56
C VAL A 23 -5.09 -11.70 16.32
N LEU A 24 -5.00 -12.65 15.37
CA LEU A 24 -4.33 -12.41 14.08
C LEU A 24 -5.11 -11.39 13.23
N PHE A 25 -6.45 -11.43 13.28
CA PHE A 25 -7.28 -10.45 12.62
C PHE A 25 -6.98 -9.03 13.11
N ASP A 26 -6.98 -8.82 14.43
CA ASP A 26 -6.71 -7.51 15.03
C ASP A 26 -5.31 -6.97 14.66
N ARG A 27 -4.32 -7.85 14.53
CA ARG A 27 -2.95 -7.48 14.14
C ARG A 27 -2.81 -7.15 12.65
N TYR A 28 -3.54 -7.86 11.79
CA TYR A 28 -3.29 -7.85 10.34
C TYR A 28 -4.36 -7.13 9.52
N GLN A 29 -5.58 -6.86 10.04
CA GLN A 29 -6.63 -6.17 9.28
C GLN A 29 -6.17 -4.81 8.77
N THR A 30 -5.59 -3.96 9.61
CA THR A 30 -5.11 -2.63 9.22
C THR A 30 -3.89 -2.69 8.28
N PRO A 31 -2.83 -3.47 8.54
CA PRO A 31 -1.75 -3.68 7.58
C PRO A 31 -2.20 -4.19 6.20
N LEU A 32 -3.11 -5.16 6.15
CA LEU A 32 -3.65 -5.69 4.91
C LEU A 32 -4.53 -4.68 4.18
N PHE A 33 -5.39 -3.95 4.90
CA PHE A 33 -6.17 -2.86 4.34
C PHE A 33 -5.26 -1.80 3.72
N ASN A 34 -4.23 -1.36 4.44
CA ASN A 34 -3.25 -0.41 3.95
C ASN A 34 -2.49 -0.93 2.72
N PHE A 35 -2.17 -2.20 2.66
CA PHE A 35 -1.55 -2.83 1.51
C PHE A 35 -2.45 -2.78 0.28
N TYR A 36 -3.71 -3.20 0.42
CA TYR A 36 -4.66 -3.20 -0.69
C TYR A 36 -5.05 -1.80 -1.14
N SER A 37 -5.34 -0.90 -0.21
CA SER A 37 -5.74 0.46 -0.53
C SER A 37 -4.67 1.21 -1.34
N LYS A 38 -3.39 0.92 -1.10
CA LYS A 38 -2.28 1.47 -1.87
C LYS A 38 -2.07 0.80 -3.23
N LEU A 39 -2.51 -0.44 -3.38
CA LEU A 39 -2.47 -1.16 -4.66
C LEU A 39 -3.65 -0.82 -5.55
N THR A 40 -4.86 -0.74 -4.98
CA THR A 40 -6.11 -0.64 -5.74
C THR A 40 -6.65 0.78 -5.85
N SER A 41 -6.33 1.66 -4.87
CA SER A 41 -6.94 2.98 -4.69
C SER A 41 -8.47 2.93 -4.55
N ASP A 42 -9.01 1.79 -4.09
CA ASP A 42 -10.41 1.52 -3.89
C ASP A 42 -10.61 1.00 -2.46
N ARG A 43 -11.32 1.79 -1.64
CA ARG A 43 -11.53 1.49 -0.24
C ARG A 43 -12.43 0.27 -0.04
N ALA A 44 -13.56 0.24 -0.74
CA ALA A 44 -14.54 -0.83 -0.61
C ALA A 44 -13.96 -2.17 -1.03
N LEU A 45 -13.29 -2.20 -2.19
CA LEU A 45 -12.56 -3.39 -2.65
C LEU A 45 -11.48 -3.81 -1.65
N SER A 46 -10.77 -2.87 -1.04
CA SER A 46 -9.72 -3.19 -0.06
C SER A 46 -10.29 -3.86 1.19
N GLU A 47 -11.45 -3.39 1.68
CA GLU A 47 -12.17 -4.00 2.81
C GLU A 47 -12.64 -5.43 2.47
N ASP A 48 -13.21 -5.63 1.29
CA ASP A 48 -13.64 -6.95 0.80
C ASP A 48 -12.47 -7.93 0.65
N LEU A 49 -11.35 -7.47 0.09
CA LEU A 49 -10.16 -8.30 -0.07
C LEU A 49 -9.56 -8.70 1.29
N VAL A 50 -9.59 -7.82 2.30
CA VAL A 50 -9.14 -8.18 3.66
C VAL A 50 -10.00 -9.30 4.23
N GLN A 51 -11.33 -9.21 4.13
CA GLN A 51 -12.23 -10.26 4.60
C GLN A 51 -11.95 -11.59 3.89
N GLU A 52 -11.80 -11.56 2.57
CA GLU A 52 -11.49 -12.75 1.77
C GLU A 52 -10.16 -13.39 2.17
N VAL A 53 -9.13 -12.60 2.56
CA VAL A 53 -7.86 -13.13 3.08
C VAL A 53 -8.09 -13.96 4.33
N PHE A 54 -8.88 -13.49 5.30
CA PHE A 54 -9.14 -14.22 6.53
C PHE A 54 -9.98 -15.47 6.31
N LEU A 55 -10.95 -15.42 5.38
CA LEU A 55 -11.67 -16.62 4.94
C LEU A 55 -10.72 -17.66 4.32
N ARG A 56 -9.76 -17.21 3.52
CA ARG A 56 -8.74 -18.08 2.93
C ARG A 56 -7.74 -18.60 3.97
N ILE A 57 -7.37 -17.83 4.98
CA ILE A 57 -6.57 -18.31 6.11
C ILE A 57 -7.27 -19.51 6.76
N LEU A 58 -8.55 -19.39 7.09
CA LEU A 58 -9.34 -20.49 7.65
C LEU A 58 -9.40 -21.71 6.71
N LYS A 59 -9.70 -21.45 5.44
CA LYS A 59 -9.81 -22.50 4.42
C LYS A 59 -8.50 -23.27 4.23
N TYR A 60 -7.37 -22.56 4.21
CA TYR A 60 -6.05 -23.14 3.92
C TYR A 60 -5.20 -23.38 5.18
N ARG A 61 -5.75 -23.23 6.40
CA ARG A 61 -5.01 -23.33 7.66
C ARG A 61 -4.18 -24.60 7.77
N GLN A 62 -4.68 -25.73 7.25
CA GLN A 62 -3.97 -27.02 7.27
C GLN A 62 -2.70 -27.06 6.40
N SER A 63 -2.56 -26.11 5.46
CA SER A 63 -1.35 -25.98 4.64
C SER A 63 -0.24 -25.19 5.31
N TYR A 64 -0.52 -24.55 6.45
CA TYR A 64 0.49 -23.81 7.20
C TYR A 64 1.45 -24.77 7.91
N ARG A 65 2.75 -24.58 7.69
CA ARG A 65 3.79 -25.45 8.23
C ARG A 65 4.58 -24.76 9.35
N PRO A 66 4.97 -25.47 10.42
CA PRO A 66 5.89 -24.95 11.43
C PRO A 66 7.16 -24.39 10.79
N GLY A 67 7.66 -23.28 11.34
CA GLY A 67 8.85 -22.60 10.81
C GLY A 67 8.62 -21.73 9.59
N THR A 68 7.38 -21.66 9.05
CA THR A 68 7.04 -20.70 8.00
C THR A 68 6.77 -19.33 8.64
N PRO A 69 7.45 -18.24 8.23
CA PRO A 69 7.13 -16.91 8.71
C PRO A 69 5.67 -16.55 8.38
N PHE A 70 4.84 -16.26 9.40
CA PHE A 70 3.42 -16.03 9.21
C PHE A 70 3.18 -14.82 8.29
N ARG A 71 3.95 -13.75 8.47
CA ARG A 71 3.86 -12.54 7.65
C ARG A 71 4.03 -12.86 6.15
N ALA A 72 5.06 -13.60 5.78
CA ALA A 72 5.27 -14.00 4.39
C ALA A 72 4.13 -14.88 3.85
N TRP A 73 3.59 -15.76 4.68
CA TRP A 73 2.49 -16.64 4.31
C TRP A 73 1.18 -15.88 4.09
N VAL A 74 0.83 -14.94 5.00
CA VAL A 74 -0.41 -14.14 4.86
C VAL A 74 -0.33 -13.20 3.65
N TYR A 75 0.83 -12.57 3.36
CA TYR A 75 0.96 -11.73 2.18
C TYR A 75 0.98 -12.52 0.86
N ARG A 76 1.38 -13.79 0.89
CA ARG A 76 1.18 -14.70 -0.26
C ARG A 76 -0.31 -14.95 -0.50
N ILE A 77 -1.10 -15.19 0.55
CA ILE A 77 -2.56 -15.32 0.43
C ILE A 77 -3.15 -14.00 -0.10
N ALA A 78 -2.76 -12.87 0.49
CA ALA A 78 -3.25 -11.56 0.09
C ALA A 78 -2.99 -11.28 -1.40
N ARG A 79 -1.77 -11.49 -1.87
CA ARG A 79 -1.42 -11.33 -3.29
C ARG A 79 -2.29 -12.20 -4.19
N ASN A 80 -2.43 -13.47 -3.85
CA ASN A 80 -3.23 -14.40 -4.65
C ASN A 80 -4.72 -14.04 -4.63
N THR A 81 -5.25 -13.57 -3.50
CA THR A 81 -6.63 -13.08 -3.38
C THR A 81 -6.89 -11.95 -4.37
N ARG A 82 -6.01 -10.96 -4.43
CA ARG A 82 -6.11 -9.84 -5.37
C ARG A 82 -6.02 -10.29 -6.83
N ILE A 83 -5.04 -11.13 -7.17
CA ILE A 83 -4.87 -11.67 -8.53
C ILE A 83 -6.14 -12.44 -8.96
N ASP A 84 -6.68 -13.27 -8.08
CA ASP A 84 -7.91 -14.04 -8.34
C ASP A 84 -9.12 -13.12 -8.52
N HIS A 85 -9.21 -12.04 -7.73
CA HIS A 85 -10.27 -11.05 -7.86
C HIS A 85 -10.26 -10.40 -9.24
N PHE A 86 -9.11 -9.82 -9.66
CA PHE A 86 -8.99 -9.15 -10.96
C PHE A 86 -9.04 -10.11 -12.16
N ARG A 87 -8.72 -11.37 -11.99
CA ARG A 87 -8.96 -12.38 -13.01
C ARG A 87 -10.46 -12.66 -13.23
N LYS A 88 -11.27 -12.60 -12.16
CA LYS A 88 -12.72 -12.78 -12.24
C LYS A 88 -13.45 -11.52 -12.65
N PHE A 89 -12.99 -10.39 -12.17
CA PHE A 89 -13.57 -9.06 -12.35
C PHE A 89 -12.52 -8.10 -12.89
N PRO A 90 -12.20 -8.15 -14.20
CA PRO A 90 -11.25 -7.21 -14.78
C PRO A 90 -11.72 -5.77 -14.55
N PRO A 91 -10.83 -4.83 -14.21
CA PRO A 91 -11.19 -3.43 -14.02
C PRO A 91 -11.80 -2.89 -15.32
N GLN A 92 -13.05 -2.42 -15.26
CA GLN A 92 -13.78 -1.96 -16.44
C GLN A 92 -13.40 -0.54 -16.88
N THR A 93 -12.79 0.24 -15.99
CA THR A 93 -12.28 1.60 -16.29
C THR A 93 -11.33 2.01 -15.16
N ALA A 94 -10.36 2.85 -15.46
CA ALA A 94 -9.55 3.47 -14.41
C ALA A 94 -10.50 4.33 -13.57
N LEU A 95 -10.89 3.85 -12.39
CA LEU A 95 -11.55 4.66 -11.39
C LEU A 95 -10.60 5.81 -11.05
N GLU A 96 -11.12 7.02 -10.93
CA GLU A 96 -10.33 8.12 -10.38
C GLU A 96 -9.82 7.65 -9.01
N PRO A 97 -8.51 7.75 -8.74
CA PRO A 97 -7.95 7.27 -7.49
C PRO A 97 -8.61 7.99 -6.32
N GLU A 98 -9.34 7.26 -5.49
CA GLU A 98 -9.86 7.81 -4.25
C GLU A 98 -8.67 8.28 -3.40
N MET A 99 -8.70 9.52 -2.94
CA MET A 99 -7.70 10.04 -2.02
C MET A 99 -7.86 9.32 -0.67
N LEU A 100 -7.08 8.30 -0.47
CA LEU A 100 -7.06 7.54 0.76
C LEU A 100 -6.42 8.35 1.88
N PRO A 101 -6.88 8.17 3.13
CA PRO A 101 -6.29 8.87 4.26
C PRO A 101 -4.77 8.63 4.34
N PRO A 102 -4.01 9.61 4.82
CA PRO A 102 -2.56 9.52 4.88
C PRO A 102 -2.08 8.34 5.70
N PHE A 103 -0.92 7.84 5.32
CA PHE A 103 -0.25 6.68 5.92
C PHE A 103 0.01 6.78 7.41
N LEU A 104 0.29 7.99 7.86
CA LEU A 104 0.66 8.30 9.22
C LEU A 104 -0.10 9.55 9.62
N PRO A 105 -0.77 9.56 10.77
CA PRO A 105 -1.24 10.80 11.36
C PRO A 105 -0.02 11.65 11.68
N THR A 106 0.01 12.88 11.16
CA THR A 106 1.02 13.86 11.50
C THR A 106 0.33 15.18 11.83
N ASP A 107 0.82 15.86 12.85
CA ASP A 107 0.33 17.16 13.28
C ASP A 107 0.93 18.30 12.44
N SER A 108 1.89 17.99 11.56
CA SER A 108 2.56 18.95 10.69
C SER A 108 1.91 19.01 9.31
N ALA A 109 1.41 20.19 8.93
CA ALA A 109 0.84 20.42 7.59
C ALA A 109 1.86 20.21 6.46
N VAL A 110 3.16 20.40 6.74
CA VAL A 110 4.25 20.19 5.77
C VAL A 110 4.45 18.69 5.54
N GLU A 111 4.55 17.92 6.62
CA GLU A 111 4.69 16.46 6.54
C GLU A 111 3.47 15.83 5.86
N GLN A 112 2.28 16.35 6.13
CA GLN A 112 1.06 15.92 5.46
C GLN A 112 1.14 16.09 3.94
N GLN A 113 1.63 17.24 3.46
CA GLN A 113 1.82 17.50 2.02
C GLN A 113 2.86 16.55 1.39
N GLU A 114 3.94 16.27 2.10
CA GLU A 114 4.97 15.32 1.62
C GLU A 114 4.42 13.89 1.54
N ILE A 115 3.63 13.46 2.53
CA ILE A 115 2.96 12.17 2.53
C ILE A 115 1.99 12.04 1.35
N GLU A 116 1.18 13.08 1.09
CA GLU A 116 0.27 13.09 -0.06
C GLU A 116 1.00 13.04 -1.40
N LEU A 117 2.12 13.77 -1.53
CA LEU A 117 2.97 13.71 -2.72
C LEU A 117 3.56 12.31 -2.92
N LEU A 118 4.03 11.70 -1.83
CA LEU A 118 4.57 10.33 -1.87
C LEU A 118 3.49 9.31 -2.29
N GLN A 119 2.28 9.45 -1.77
CA GLN A 119 1.15 8.59 -2.17
C GLN A 119 0.83 8.74 -3.65
N ARG A 120 0.74 9.97 -4.16
CA ARG A 120 0.53 10.23 -5.59
C ARG A 120 1.65 9.68 -6.45
N ALA A 121 2.91 9.84 -6.02
CA ALA A 121 4.06 9.28 -6.72
C ALA A 121 3.99 7.74 -6.77
N LEU A 122 3.62 7.12 -5.66
CA LEU A 122 3.45 5.66 -5.59
C LEU A 122 2.34 5.18 -6.56
N GLN A 123 1.25 5.94 -6.71
CA GLN A 123 0.16 5.62 -7.64
C GLN A 123 0.57 5.74 -9.12
N GLN A 124 1.57 6.56 -9.45
CA GLN A 124 2.10 6.65 -10.82
C GLN A 124 2.97 5.46 -11.23
N LEU A 125 3.44 4.65 -10.27
CA LEU A 125 4.24 3.49 -10.60
C LEU A 125 3.38 2.37 -11.21
N PRO A 126 3.94 1.59 -12.14
CA PRO A 126 3.36 0.31 -12.54
C PRO A 126 3.08 -0.57 -11.32
N GLU A 127 1.99 -1.32 -11.38
CA GLU A 127 1.50 -2.14 -10.26
C GLU A 127 2.57 -3.06 -9.66
N GLU A 128 3.35 -3.74 -10.50
CA GLU A 128 4.42 -4.65 -10.04
C GLU A 128 5.51 -3.92 -9.24
N LYS A 129 5.86 -2.68 -9.63
CA LYS A 129 6.83 -1.86 -8.90
C LYS A 129 6.25 -1.34 -7.59
N ARG A 130 4.98 -0.98 -7.59
CA ARG A 130 4.25 -0.58 -6.39
C ARG A 130 4.15 -1.75 -5.40
N GLU A 131 3.73 -2.94 -5.86
CA GLU A 131 3.62 -4.13 -5.03
C GLU A 131 4.94 -4.49 -4.33
N ILE A 132 6.05 -4.55 -5.05
CA ILE A 132 7.33 -4.92 -4.46
C ILE A 132 7.84 -3.90 -3.43
N LEU A 133 7.57 -2.60 -3.63
CA LEU A 133 7.88 -1.57 -2.65
C LEU A 133 7.02 -1.69 -1.39
N LEU A 134 5.72 -1.96 -1.55
CA LEU A 134 4.83 -2.18 -0.42
C LEU A 134 5.26 -3.38 0.41
N LEU A 135 5.57 -4.50 -0.23
CA LEU A 135 6.03 -5.70 0.45
C LEU A 135 7.35 -5.46 1.22
N SER A 136 8.30 -4.76 0.60
CA SER A 136 9.64 -4.60 1.19
C SER A 136 9.71 -3.47 2.23
N ARG A 137 8.99 -2.36 2.07
CA ARG A 137 9.15 -1.14 2.88
C ARG A 137 8.04 -0.94 3.90
N PHE A 138 6.83 -1.36 3.57
CA PHE A 138 5.68 -1.17 4.46
C PHE A 138 5.30 -2.46 5.19
N GLN A 139 5.57 -3.62 4.58
CA GLN A 139 5.29 -4.90 5.22
C GLN A 139 6.55 -5.57 5.78
N GLU A 140 7.70 -4.91 5.62
CA GLU A 140 8.99 -5.33 6.18
C GLU A 140 9.38 -6.78 5.87
N LEU A 141 8.89 -7.32 4.73
CA LEU A 141 9.28 -8.65 4.31
C LEU A 141 10.76 -8.68 3.92
N LYS A 142 11.45 -9.73 4.33
CA LYS A 142 12.83 -9.97 3.90
C LYS A 142 12.86 -10.25 2.40
N TYR A 143 13.95 -9.92 1.75
CA TYR A 143 14.07 -10.10 0.29
C TYR A 143 13.95 -11.56 -0.14
N GLU A 144 14.40 -12.49 0.71
CA GLU A 144 14.24 -13.94 0.52
C GLU A 144 12.75 -14.35 0.54
N GLU A 145 11.96 -13.76 1.44
CA GLU A 145 10.53 -14.00 1.53
C GLU A 145 9.79 -13.44 0.33
N ILE A 146 10.19 -12.24 -0.14
CA ILE A 146 9.64 -11.63 -1.36
C ILE A 146 10.02 -12.48 -2.59
N ALA A 147 11.25 -13.00 -2.67
CA ALA A 147 11.69 -13.87 -3.74
C ALA A 147 10.85 -15.15 -3.82
N ALA A 148 10.62 -15.79 -2.68
CA ALA A 148 9.75 -16.96 -2.58
C ALA A 148 8.29 -16.64 -2.91
N LEU A 149 7.79 -15.46 -2.51
CA LEU A 149 6.43 -14.99 -2.78
C LEU A 149 6.21 -14.71 -4.28
N LEU A 150 7.18 -14.08 -4.94
CA LEU A 150 7.11 -13.70 -6.35
C LEU A 150 7.59 -14.81 -7.30
N GLY A 151 8.15 -15.91 -6.79
CA GLY A 151 8.68 -17.01 -7.59
C GLY A 151 9.89 -16.59 -8.44
N CYS A 152 10.78 -15.76 -7.90
CA CYS A 152 11.96 -15.28 -8.61
C CYS A 152 13.22 -15.33 -7.71
N GLU A 153 14.39 -15.13 -8.31
CA GLU A 153 15.65 -15.13 -7.58
C GLU A 153 15.84 -13.87 -6.73
N LEU A 154 16.61 -13.98 -5.64
CA LEU A 154 16.93 -12.90 -4.71
C LEU A 154 17.55 -11.67 -5.41
N ASN A 155 18.44 -11.89 -6.36
CA ASN A 155 19.05 -10.80 -7.13
C ASN A 155 18.04 -10.08 -8.02
N THR A 156 17.04 -10.79 -8.51
CA THR A 156 15.90 -10.19 -9.24
C THR A 156 15.09 -9.27 -8.33
N VAL A 157 14.82 -9.68 -7.09
CA VAL A 157 14.14 -8.84 -6.08
C VAL A 157 14.93 -7.56 -5.81
N ARG A 158 16.25 -7.67 -5.55
CA ARG A 158 17.12 -6.52 -5.31
C ARG A 158 17.08 -5.51 -6.47
N THR A 159 17.20 -6.02 -7.68
CA THR A 159 17.18 -5.18 -8.89
C THR A 159 15.81 -4.52 -9.09
N ARG A 160 14.72 -5.25 -8.90
CA ARG A 160 13.35 -4.72 -9.03
C ARG A 160 13.08 -3.63 -8.00
N ILE A 161 13.46 -3.85 -6.72
CA ILE A 161 13.31 -2.85 -5.65
C ILE A 161 14.13 -1.60 -5.98
N HIS A 162 15.39 -1.75 -6.41
CA HIS A 162 16.24 -0.61 -6.76
C HIS A 162 15.62 0.23 -7.88
N ARG A 163 15.18 -0.39 -8.96
CA ARG A 163 14.50 0.29 -10.08
C ARG A 163 13.19 0.95 -9.64
N ALA A 164 12.39 0.26 -8.84
CA ALA A 164 11.14 0.82 -8.33
C ALA A 164 11.36 2.05 -7.44
N LEU A 165 12.43 2.06 -6.63
CA LEU A 165 12.81 3.23 -5.82
C LEU A 165 13.31 4.40 -6.67
N GLN A 166 14.02 4.13 -7.77
CA GLN A 166 14.42 5.18 -8.72
C GLN A 166 13.20 5.83 -9.37
N ASP A 167 12.28 5.03 -9.89
CA ASP A 167 11.04 5.53 -10.50
C ASP A 167 10.19 6.31 -9.49
N LEU A 168 10.07 5.81 -8.26
CA LEU A 168 9.34 6.51 -7.20
C LEU A 168 9.95 7.88 -6.91
N ARG A 169 11.29 7.97 -6.84
CA ARG A 169 11.98 9.24 -6.64
C ARG A 169 11.73 10.22 -7.79
N GLU A 170 11.79 9.73 -9.02
CA GLU A 170 11.52 10.56 -10.21
C GLU A 170 10.08 11.09 -10.21
N ALA A 171 9.09 10.21 -9.98
CA ALA A 171 7.69 10.59 -9.89
C ALA A 171 7.43 11.61 -8.77
N PHE A 172 8.03 11.41 -7.59
CA PHE A 172 7.92 12.33 -6.47
C PHE A 172 8.49 13.72 -6.81
N HIS A 173 9.69 13.79 -7.40
CA HIS A 173 10.29 15.06 -7.79
C HIS A 173 9.50 15.79 -8.88
N GLN A 174 8.92 15.07 -9.84
CA GLN A 174 8.07 15.68 -10.86
C GLN A 174 6.81 16.32 -10.25
N LEU A 175 6.13 15.60 -9.35
CA LEU A 175 4.95 16.12 -8.63
C LEU A 175 5.30 17.30 -7.73
N ALA A 176 6.42 17.25 -6.99
CA ALA A 176 6.87 18.34 -6.13
C ALA A 176 7.16 19.62 -6.93
N ARG A 177 7.84 19.52 -8.08
CA ARG A 177 8.08 20.67 -8.99
C ARG A 177 6.76 21.24 -9.50
N GLY A 178 5.82 20.41 -9.94
CA GLY A 178 4.51 20.85 -10.43
C GLY A 178 3.70 21.58 -9.34
N THR A 179 3.78 21.12 -8.10
CA THR A 179 3.11 21.79 -6.97
C THR A 179 3.74 23.14 -6.64
N MET A 180 5.07 23.27 -6.70
CA MET A 180 5.77 24.53 -6.48
C MET A 180 5.45 25.56 -7.57
N LEU A 181 5.41 25.15 -8.83
CA LEU A 181 5.04 26.03 -9.95
C LEU A 181 3.61 26.57 -9.80
N LYS A 182 2.65 25.71 -9.50
CA LYS A 182 1.25 26.12 -9.26
C LYS A 182 1.13 27.09 -8.09
N LYS A 183 1.87 26.88 -6.99
CA LYS A 183 1.89 27.83 -5.86
C LYS A 183 2.49 29.18 -6.25
N ALA A 184 3.55 29.19 -7.04
CA ALA A 184 4.16 30.43 -7.52
C ALA A 184 3.23 31.22 -8.47
N GLU A 185 2.54 30.52 -9.38
CA GLU A 185 1.53 31.12 -10.28
C GLU A 185 0.34 31.68 -9.50
N ALA A 186 -0.18 30.97 -8.50
CA ALA A 186 -1.27 31.44 -7.66
C ALA A 186 -0.87 32.71 -6.87
N ALA A 187 0.32 32.73 -6.26
CA ALA A 187 0.83 33.90 -5.54
C ALA A 187 1.07 35.11 -6.46
N ALA A 188 1.51 34.85 -7.69
CA ALA A 188 1.65 35.92 -8.70
C ALA A 188 0.30 36.50 -9.16
N ALA A 189 -0.73 35.65 -9.25
CA ALA A 189 -2.09 36.07 -9.60
C ALA A 189 -2.77 36.93 -8.52
N GLU A 190 -2.53 36.60 -7.23
CA GLU A 190 -3.03 37.41 -6.10
C GLU A 190 -2.37 38.78 -5.97
N ASN A 191 -1.17 38.95 -6.50
CA ASN A 191 -0.39 40.19 -6.37
C ASN A 191 -0.58 41.16 -7.57
N ILE A 192 -1.62 40.99 -8.42
CA ILE A 192 -1.97 41.91 -9.48
C ILE A 192 -2.78 43.06 -8.85
N PRO A 193 -2.24 44.32 -8.79
CA PRO A 193 -2.99 45.44 -8.27
C PRO A 193 -4.22 45.70 -9.15
N PRO A 194 -5.36 46.10 -8.59
CA PRO A 194 -6.55 46.42 -9.37
C PRO A 194 -6.21 47.53 -10.38
N ARG A 195 -6.37 47.23 -11.67
CA ARG A 195 -6.18 48.21 -12.77
C ARG A 195 -7.03 49.43 -12.48
N GLY A 196 -6.33 50.54 -12.33
CA GLY A 196 -6.78 51.84 -11.88
C GLY A 196 -8.17 52.24 -12.35
N ALA A 197 -8.93 52.77 -11.41
CA ALA A 197 -10.00 53.68 -11.68
C ALA A 197 -9.44 54.85 -12.50
N ARG A 198 -9.75 54.90 -13.79
CA ARG A 198 -9.53 56.13 -14.57
C ARG A 198 -10.42 57.17 -13.95
N HIS A 199 -9.80 58.16 -13.33
CA HIS A 199 -10.45 59.43 -13.06
C HIS A 199 -10.89 60.02 -14.39
N GLU A 200 -12.19 60.05 -14.64
CA GLU A 200 -12.79 60.96 -15.58
C GLU A 200 -12.88 62.38 -14.91
N LEU A 201 -12.14 63.31 -15.46
CA LEU A 201 -12.37 64.73 -15.32
C LEU A 201 -13.13 65.27 -16.55
#